data_5ae1c9c9968f970517b7042ef4f3e715
#
_entry.id   5ae1c9c9968f970517b7042ef4f3e715
#
_cell.length_a   1.000
_cell.length_b   1.000
_cell.length_c   1.000
_cell.angle_alpha   90.00
_cell.angle_beta   90.00
_cell.angle_gamma   90.00
#
_symmetry.space_group_name_H-M   'P 1'
#
loop_
_entity.id
_entity.type
_entity.pdbx_description
1 polymer ?
#
loop_
_entity_poly.entity_id
_entity_poly.type
_entity_poly.pdbx_seq_one_letter_code
_entity_poly.pdbx_strand_id
1 'polypeptide(L)'
;MADLKIAIVASRFNSEITDRLIAGAQEALRGLAEVSLIHVPGAFEIPLAAKSAALSKRFDAIVAIGCVIRGETAHFEYISHVASTGIAQVSLETGVPITFGVLTVDTDEQAMARSVPGGDNKGYHAAQAAVEMVRILRKLG
;
A
#
# COMPACT_ATOMS: atom_id res chain seq x y z
N MET A 1 8.08 22.10 2.98
CA MET A 1 7.36 21.55 4.13
C MET A 1 6.22 20.64 3.67
N ALA A 2 6.13 19.48 4.27
CA ALA A 2 5.08 18.53 3.94
C ALA A 2 3.77 18.91 4.63
N ASP A 3 2.68 19.03 3.86
CA ASP A 3 1.36 19.33 4.40
C ASP A 3 0.42 18.12 4.39
N LEU A 4 0.88 16.98 3.90
CA LEU A 4 0.12 15.74 3.90
C LEU A 4 0.66 14.78 4.94
N LYS A 5 -0.23 13.97 5.52
CA LYS A 5 0.15 12.90 6.43
C LYS A 5 -0.32 11.59 5.83
N ILE A 6 0.64 10.72 5.52
CA ILE A 6 0.34 9.46 4.84
C ILE A 6 0.93 8.30 5.64
N ALA A 7 0.12 7.27 5.85
CA ALA A 7 0.59 6.03 6.47
C ALA A 7 0.93 5.03 5.37
N ILE A 8 2.05 4.35 5.53
CA ILE A 8 2.36 3.17 4.72
C ILE A 8 2.10 1.97 5.62
N VAL A 9 1.13 1.15 5.24
CA VAL A 9 0.81 -0.10 5.95
C VAL A 9 1.41 -1.23 5.13
N ALA A 10 2.46 -1.85 5.64
CA ALA A 10 3.25 -2.80 4.88
C ALA A 10 3.33 -4.16 5.57
N SER A 11 3.11 -5.23 4.82
CA SER A 11 3.29 -6.58 5.34
C SER A 11 4.78 -6.90 5.44
N ARG A 12 5.13 -7.73 6.45
CA ARG A 12 6.51 -8.19 6.63
C ARG A 12 6.83 -9.43 5.80
N PHE A 13 5.81 -10.18 5.44
CA PHE A 13 6.00 -11.40 4.67
C PHE A 13 6.57 -11.04 3.29
N ASN A 14 7.57 -11.77 2.82
CA ASN A 14 8.33 -11.45 1.59
C ASN A 14 9.07 -10.12 1.72
N SER A 15 9.76 -9.92 2.83
CA SER A 15 10.36 -8.63 3.18
C SER A 15 11.40 -8.13 2.17
N GLU A 16 12.08 -9.03 1.46
CA GLU A 16 13.02 -8.62 0.42
C GLU A 16 12.30 -7.75 -0.63
N ILE A 17 11.10 -8.14 -0.99
CA ILE A 17 10.29 -7.40 -1.99
C ILE A 17 9.60 -6.20 -1.34
N THR A 18 8.96 -6.41 -0.18
CA THR A 18 8.20 -5.33 0.44
C THR A 18 9.09 -4.19 0.88
N ASP A 19 10.32 -4.45 1.32
CA ASP A 19 11.26 -3.38 1.67
C ASP A 19 11.59 -2.51 0.47
N ARG A 20 11.71 -3.10 -0.72
CA ARG A 20 11.91 -2.34 -1.96
C ARG A 20 10.71 -1.49 -2.33
N LEU A 21 9.51 -2.03 -2.12
CA LEU A 21 8.28 -1.29 -2.38
C LEU A 21 8.12 -0.13 -1.40
N ILE A 22 8.46 -0.36 -0.14
CA ILE A 22 8.45 0.70 0.88
C ILE A 22 9.41 1.81 0.49
N ALA A 23 10.63 1.46 0.08
CA ALA A 23 11.63 2.44 -0.33
C ALA A 23 11.13 3.27 -1.52
N GLY A 24 10.47 2.62 -2.49
CA GLY A 24 9.86 3.33 -3.62
C GLY A 24 8.77 4.30 -3.20
N ALA A 25 7.91 3.87 -2.28
CA ALA A 25 6.85 4.74 -1.77
C ALA A 25 7.43 5.93 -1.01
N GLN A 26 8.43 5.70 -0.17
CA GLN A 26 9.08 6.77 0.59
C GLN A 26 9.74 7.78 -0.34
N GLU A 27 10.36 7.30 -1.42
CA GLU A 27 10.95 8.19 -2.42
C GLU A 27 9.90 9.09 -3.07
N ALA A 28 8.77 8.50 -3.48
CA ALA A 28 7.68 9.25 -4.12
C ALA A 28 7.09 10.30 -3.19
N LEU A 29 7.10 10.05 -1.89
CA LEU A 29 6.50 10.95 -0.90
C LEU A 29 7.47 11.97 -0.32
N ARG A 30 8.75 11.89 -0.66
CA ARG A 30 9.77 12.79 -0.12
C ARG A 30 9.44 14.25 -0.45
N GLY A 31 9.38 15.08 0.58
CA GLY A 31 9.05 16.49 0.42
C GLY A 31 7.58 16.78 0.23
N LEU A 32 6.74 15.75 0.08
CA LEU A 32 5.29 15.92 -0.14
C LEU A 32 4.46 15.55 1.07
N ALA A 33 4.94 14.62 1.89
CA ALA A 33 4.15 14.09 2.99
C ALA A 33 5.03 13.75 4.19
N GLU A 34 4.42 13.86 5.38
CA GLU A 34 4.96 13.26 6.59
C GLU A 34 4.51 11.80 6.58
N VAL A 35 5.45 10.87 6.64
CA VAL A 35 5.19 9.45 6.45
C VAL A 35 5.31 8.69 7.77
N SER A 36 4.31 7.87 8.08
CA SER A 36 4.35 6.91 9.19
C SER A 36 4.35 5.51 8.60
N LEU A 37 5.34 4.70 8.98
CA LEU A 37 5.45 3.33 8.50
C LEU A 37 4.91 2.37 9.56
N ILE A 38 3.93 1.56 9.17
CA ILE A 38 3.27 0.60 10.05
C ILE A 38 3.46 -0.78 9.43
N HIS A 39 4.08 -1.70 10.17
CA HIS A 39 4.27 -3.07 9.71
C HIS A 39 3.19 -3.98 10.27
N VAL A 40 2.70 -4.88 9.41
CA VAL A 40 1.77 -5.95 9.79
C VAL A 40 2.36 -7.30 9.37
N PRO A 41 1.90 -8.43 9.96
CA PRO A 41 2.52 -9.72 9.66
C PRO A 41 2.43 -10.13 8.19
N GLY A 42 1.27 -10.03 7.58
CA GLY A 42 1.06 -10.46 6.21
C GLY A 42 0.01 -9.61 5.50
N ALA A 43 -0.22 -9.89 4.23
CA ALA A 43 -1.19 -9.13 3.43
C ALA A 43 -2.61 -9.28 3.98
N PHE A 44 -2.94 -10.41 4.59
CA PHE A 44 -4.25 -10.65 5.17
C PHE A 44 -4.59 -9.62 6.27
N GLU A 45 -3.59 -9.15 7.01
CA GLU A 45 -3.76 -8.21 8.12
C GLU A 45 -3.79 -6.75 7.69
N ILE A 46 -3.49 -6.45 6.42
CA ILE A 46 -3.48 -5.07 5.93
C ILE A 46 -4.83 -4.38 6.07
N PRO A 47 -5.96 -5.00 5.67
CA PRO A 47 -7.25 -4.29 5.75
C PRO A 47 -7.61 -3.81 7.15
N LEU A 48 -7.37 -4.62 8.17
CA LEU A 48 -7.69 -4.23 9.54
C LEU A 48 -6.82 -3.07 10.01
N ALA A 49 -5.52 -3.14 9.76
CA ALA A 49 -4.61 -2.07 10.13
C ALA A 49 -4.94 -0.78 9.38
N ALA A 50 -5.25 -0.89 8.09
CA ALA A 50 -5.65 0.25 7.28
C ALA A 50 -6.92 0.90 7.81
N LYS A 51 -7.90 0.08 8.22
CA LYS A 51 -9.14 0.61 8.79
C LYS A 51 -8.86 1.39 10.08
N SER A 52 -8.04 0.83 10.94
CA SER A 52 -7.67 1.49 12.19
C SER A 52 -6.96 2.82 11.93
N ALA A 53 -6.03 2.83 10.98
CA ALA A 53 -5.32 4.05 10.59
C ALA A 53 -6.29 5.09 10.00
N ALA A 54 -7.21 4.66 9.13
CA ALA A 54 -8.18 5.56 8.52
C ALA A 54 -9.11 6.18 9.57
N LEU A 55 -9.58 5.38 10.51
CA LEU A 55 -10.49 5.86 11.56
C LEU A 55 -9.81 6.75 12.59
N SER A 56 -8.50 6.72 12.67
CA SER A 56 -7.74 7.56 13.62
C SER A 56 -7.81 9.04 13.27
N LYS A 57 -8.15 9.37 12.05
CA LYS A 57 -8.19 10.75 11.51
C LYS A 57 -6.82 11.43 11.51
N ARG A 58 -5.74 10.65 11.65
CA ARG A 58 -4.38 11.17 11.65
C ARG A 58 -3.77 11.25 10.27
N PHE A 59 -4.36 10.57 9.28
CA PHE A 59 -3.76 10.43 7.95
C PHE A 59 -4.71 10.90 6.86
N ASP A 60 -4.14 11.55 5.85
CA ASP A 60 -4.89 11.99 4.68
C ASP A 60 -5.07 10.87 3.67
N ALA A 61 -4.15 9.92 3.64
CA ALA A 61 -4.20 8.75 2.78
C ALA A 61 -3.37 7.61 3.36
N ILE A 62 -3.58 6.42 2.83
CA ILE A 62 -2.86 5.22 3.25
C ILE A 62 -2.34 4.51 2.00
N VAL A 63 -1.09 4.07 2.04
CA VAL A 63 -0.49 3.25 0.98
C VAL A 63 -0.35 1.85 1.53
N ALA A 64 -1.06 0.90 0.94
CA ALA A 64 -0.98 -0.51 1.35
C ALA A 64 0.11 -1.20 0.53
N ILE A 65 1.05 -1.82 1.22
CA ILE A 65 2.18 -2.50 0.58
C ILE A 65 2.27 -3.93 1.07
N GLY A 66 2.43 -4.85 0.13
CA GLY A 66 2.59 -6.26 0.41
C GLY A 66 3.06 -7.00 -0.83
N CYS A 67 3.31 -8.29 -0.65
CA CYS A 67 3.69 -9.14 -1.78
C CYS A 67 3.18 -10.55 -1.53
N VAL A 68 2.31 -11.01 -2.42
CA VAL A 68 1.77 -12.36 -2.40
C VAL A 68 2.24 -13.07 -3.66
N ILE A 69 2.99 -14.15 -3.49
CA ILE A 69 3.53 -14.91 -4.61
C ILE A 69 2.81 -16.25 -4.65
N ARG A 70 2.36 -16.66 -5.84
CA ARG A 70 1.62 -17.91 -6.01
C ARG A 70 2.43 -19.10 -5.54
N GLY A 71 1.79 -19.94 -4.70
CA GLY A 71 2.37 -21.18 -4.27
C GLY A 71 1.65 -22.37 -4.90
N GLU A 72 1.84 -23.54 -4.30
CA GLU A 72 1.27 -24.80 -4.80
C GLU A 72 -0.21 -24.97 -4.44
N THR A 73 -0.73 -24.16 -3.52
CA THR A 73 -2.09 -24.31 -3.01
C THR A 73 -2.93 -23.08 -3.35
N ALA A 74 -4.24 -23.17 -3.05
CA ALA A 74 -5.18 -22.08 -3.26
C ALA A 74 -4.99 -20.92 -2.28
N HIS A 75 -4.04 -21.01 -1.35
CA HIS A 75 -3.78 -19.98 -0.35
C HIS A 75 -3.58 -18.59 -0.99
N PHE A 76 -2.87 -18.56 -2.12
CA PHE A 76 -2.62 -17.33 -2.87
C PHE A 76 -3.92 -16.60 -3.24
N GLU A 77 -4.89 -17.34 -3.78
CA GLU A 77 -6.16 -16.75 -4.21
C GLU A 77 -6.93 -16.15 -3.03
N TYR A 78 -6.94 -16.85 -1.90
CA TYR A 78 -7.64 -16.38 -0.70
C TYR A 78 -7.01 -15.10 -0.16
N ILE A 79 -5.70 -15.08 -0.04
CA ILE A 79 -4.99 -13.91 0.50
C ILE A 79 -5.12 -12.71 -0.43
N SER A 80 -4.96 -12.93 -1.74
CA SER A 80 -5.07 -11.86 -2.74
C SER A 80 -6.46 -11.27 -2.75
N HIS A 81 -7.49 -12.12 -2.69
CA HIS A 81 -8.87 -11.68 -2.68
C HIS A 81 -9.21 -10.87 -1.41
N VAL A 82 -8.82 -11.38 -0.25
CA VAL A 82 -9.08 -10.69 1.02
C VAL A 82 -8.37 -9.34 1.06
N ALA A 83 -7.11 -9.31 0.63
CA ALA A 83 -6.35 -8.06 0.65
C ALA A 83 -6.98 -7.02 -0.27
N SER A 84 -7.25 -7.37 -1.53
CA SER A 84 -7.79 -6.42 -2.50
C SER A 84 -9.19 -5.96 -2.13
N THR A 85 -10.09 -6.90 -1.82
CA THR A 85 -11.48 -6.60 -1.48
C THR A 85 -11.57 -5.84 -0.18
N GLY A 86 -10.82 -6.28 0.84
CA GLY A 86 -10.83 -5.64 2.15
C GLY A 86 -10.28 -4.21 2.12
N ILE A 87 -9.19 -3.99 1.39
CA ILE A 87 -8.61 -2.65 1.27
C ILE A 87 -9.59 -1.71 0.55
N ALA A 88 -10.20 -2.17 -0.53
CA ALA A 88 -11.17 -1.37 -1.27
C ALA A 88 -12.37 -1.03 -0.38
N GLN A 89 -12.85 -1.99 0.37
CA GLN A 89 -13.98 -1.80 1.26
C GLN A 89 -13.69 -0.75 2.34
N VAL A 90 -12.52 -0.83 2.96
CA VAL A 90 -12.11 0.12 4.00
C VAL A 90 -12.07 1.54 3.43
N SER A 91 -11.51 1.69 2.23
CA SER A 91 -11.41 3.00 1.59
C SER A 91 -12.81 3.60 1.35
N LEU A 92 -13.73 2.79 0.84
CA LEU A 92 -15.10 3.25 0.58
C LEU A 92 -15.85 3.56 1.86
N GLU A 93 -15.70 2.74 2.90
CA GLU A 93 -16.40 2.94 4.16
C GLU A 93 -15.92 4.15 4.94
N THR A 94 -14.63 4.44 4.88
CA THR A 94 -14.03 5.51 5.68
C THR A 94 -13.89 6.83 4.93
N GLY A 95 -13.93 6.78 3.60
CA GLY A 95 -13.69 7.96 2.77
C GLY A 95 -12.21 8.36 2.70
N VAL A 96 -11.32 7.56 3.27
CA VAL A 96 -9.88 7.83 3.23
C VAL A 96 -9.28 7.08 2.05
N PRO A 97 -8.54 7.74 1.15
CA PRO A 97 -7.90 7.04 0.03
C PRO A 97 -6.90 6.02 0.53
N ILE A 98 -7.03 4.80 0.04
CA ILE A 98 -6.07 3.74 0.31
C ILE A 98 -5.63 3.18 -1.03
N THR A 99 -4.36 3.30 -1.36
CA THR A 99 -3.87 2.83 -2.64
C THR A 99 -3.24 1.45 -2.52
N PHE A 100 -3.30 0.71 -3.61
CA PHE A 100 -2.99 -0.71 -3.61
C PHE A 100 -1.60 -0.96 -4.19
N GLY A 101 -0.62 -1.07 -3.30
CA GLY A 101 0.75 -1.46 -3.65
C GLY A 101 1.06 -2.90 -3.25
N VAL A 102 0.04 -3.75 -3.23
CA VAL A 102 0.21 -5.16 -2.92
C VAL A 102 0.42 -5.93 -4.20
N LEU A 103 1.59 -6.53 -4.36
CA LEU A 103 1.87 -7.38 -5.52
C LEU A 103 1.19 -8.73 -5.35
N THR A 104 0.54 -9.19 -6.42
CA THR A 104 -0.04 -10.53 -6.49
C THR A 104 0.50 -11.15 -7.77
N VAL A 105 1.57 -11.89 -7.65
CA VAL A 105 2.35 -12.37 -8.78
C VAL A 105 2.54 -13.87 -8.75
N ASP A 106 2.88 -14.44 -9.89
CA ASP A 106 3.08 -15.89 -10.01
C ASP A 106 4.49 -16.32 -9.63
N THR A 107 5.48 -15.46 -9.83
CA THR A 107 6.89 -15.81 -9.64
C THR A 107 7.67 -14.74 -8.89
N ASP A 108 8.80 -15.16 -8.30
CA ASP A 108 9.73 -14.23 -7.67
C ASP A 108 10.27 -13.21 -8.67
N GLU A 109 10.53 -13.63 -9.90
CA GLU A 109 11.02 -12.76 -10.95
C GLU A 109 10.05 -11.63 -11.26
N GLN A 110 8.75 -11.95 -11.27
CA GLN A 110 7.72 -10.92 -11.46
C GLN A 110 7.72 -9.92 -10.32
N ALA A 111 7.88 -10.42 -9.08
CA ALA A 111 7.93 -9.54 -7.91
C ALA A 111 9.17 -8.63 -7.96
N MET A 112 10.31 -9.19 -8.33
CA MET A 112 11.54 -8.40 -8.46
C MET A 112 11.40 -7.31 -9.49
N ALA A 113 10.84 -7.62 -10.66
CA ALA A 113 10.68 -6.67 -11.75
C ALA A 113 9.78 -5.48 -11.36
N ARG A 114 8.84 -5.70 -10.45
CA ARG A 114 7.87 -4.67 -10.02
C ARG A 114 8.27 -3.94 -8.76
N SER A 115 9.43 -4.24 -8.21
CA SER A 115 9.96 -3.62 -6.99
C SER A 115 11.34 -2.98 -7.17
N VAL A 116 11.79 -2.84 -8.42
CA VAL A 116 13.09 -2.22 -8.71
C VAL A 116 13.06 -0.72 -8.37
N PRO A 117 14.19 -0.13 -8.00
CA PRO A 117 14.24 1.33 -7.81
C PRO A 117 13.89 2.06 -9.11
N GLY A 118 13.17 3.16 -8.99
CA GLY A 118 12.82 3.99 -10.14
C GLY A 118 11.40 3.76 -10.64
N GLY A 119 11.19 3.97 -11.95
CA GLY A 119 9.86 4.10 -12.51
C GLY A 119 8.95 2.89 -12.51
N ASP A 120 9.49 1.68 -12.41
CA ASP A 120 8.68 0.46 -12.46
C ASP A 120 8.36 -0.11 -11.07
N ASN A 121 8.57 0.68 -10.04
CA ASN A 121 8.30 0.27 -8.67
C ASN A 121 6.83 0.50 -8.34
N LYS A 122 6.10 -0.56 -7.97
CA LYS A 122 4.68 -0.46 -7.65
C LYS A 122 4.39 0.28 -6.35
N GLY A 123 5.33 0.28 -5.41
CA GLY A 123 5.22 1.10 -4.20
C GLY A 123 5.30 2.58 -4.53
N TYR A 124 6.20 2.94 -5.43
CA TYR A 124 6.33 4.31 -5.92
C TYR A 124 5.03 4.77 -6.58
N HIS A 125 4.47 3.95 -7.47
CA HIS A 125 3.21 4.27 -8.16
C HIS A 125 2.04 4.39 -7.21
N ALA A 126 1.93 3.49 -6.23
CA ALA A 126 0.86 3.53 -5.25
C ALA A 126 0.93 4.81 -4.40
N ALA A 127 2.13 5.23 -4.03
CA ALA A 127 2.32 6.46 -3.26
C ALA A 127 1.97 7.70 -4.08
N GLN A 128 2.33 7.74 -5.36
CA GLN A 128 1.92 8.83 -6.25
C GLN A 128 0.41 8.90 -6.36
N ALA A 129 -0.25 7.75 -6.51
CA ALA A 129 -1.70 7.69 -6.59
C ALA A 129 -2.36 8.20 -5.30
N ALA A 130 -1.76 7.92 -4.15
CA ALA A 130 -2.29 8.40 -2.87
C ALA A 130 -2.29 9.93 -2.80
N VAL A 131 -1.21 10.56 -3.19
CA VAL A 131 -1.13 12.03 -3.23
C VAL A 131 -2.15 12.59 -4.20
N GLU A 132 -2.25 12.00 -5.39
CA GLU A 132 -3.21 12.44 -6.39
C GLU A 132 -4.64 12.32 -5.89
N MET A 133 -4.98 11.23 -5.22
CA MET A 133 -6.33 11.04 -4.70
C MET A 133 -6.70 12.03 -3.60
N VAL A 134 -5.76 12.37 -2.74
CA VAL A 134 -6.02 13.41 -1.73
C VAL A 134 -6.37 14.73 -2.42
N ARG A 135 -5.61 15.10 -3.45
CA ARG A 135 -5.85 16.34 -4.19
C ARG A 135 -7.20 16.33 -4.90
N ILE A 136 -7.55 15.19 -5.50
CA ILE A 136 -8.86 15.04 -6.17
C ILE A 136 -10.00 15.21 -5.16
N LEU A 137 -9.92 14.51 -4.02
CA LEU A 137 -10.98 14.57 -3.01
C LEU A 137 -11.13 15.97 -2.41
N ARG A 138 -10.03 16.69 -2.25
CA ARG A 138 -10.08 18.07 -1.75
C ARG A 138 -10.80 19.00 -2.73
N LYS A 139 -10.70 18.74 -4.02
CA LYS A 139 -11.43 19.53 -5.03
C LYS A 139 -12.91 19.19 -5.05
N LEU A 140 -13.29 17.97 -4.71
CA LEU A 140 -14.68 17.52 -4.70
C LEU A 140 -15.42 17.95 -3.44
N GLY A 141 -14.69 18.09 -2.36
CA GLY A 141 -15.25 18.49 -1.07
C GLY A 141 -14.90 19.90 -0.74
#